data_b12e2695dd6039bb13d6d92c85d7e9da
#
_entry.id   b12e2695dd6039bb13d6d92c85d7e9da
#
_cell.length_a   1.000
_cell.length_b   1.000
_cell.length_c   1.000
_cell.angle_alpha   90.00
_cell.angle_beta   90.00
_cell.angle_gamma   90.00
#
_symmetry.space_group_name_H-M   'P 1'
#
loop_
_entity.id
_entity.type
_entity.pdbx_description
1 polymer ?
#
loop_
_entity_poly.entity_id
_entity_poly.type
_entity_poly.pdbx_seq_one_letter_code
_entity_poly.pdbx_strand_id
1 'polypeptide(L)'
;MAVDTSNKAMAMALAEDDKLLAVKKINIKRNHSIQVMPSIANLLEEIGWQAQDLDRIAVAKGPGSYTGLRIAGTLAKTLAWTLGIDLVAYSSLEALALNLALIRQVYICPLFDARRENIYTGLYRFDPAGQLENVIEDQHLASQDWARRLSDLDEPVYFVGEDVLTFAPLFKEKLGPHFIYQRGVSQLPNVEAMALQAQSQPLQDVHHFIPEYLKLAEAEENWLKDNPDADGSTYVEKLD
;
A
#
# COMPACT_ATOMS: atom_id res chain seq x y z
N MET A 1 9.20 0.97 13.27
CA MET A 1 9.33 1.85 12.08
C MET A 1 8.38 1.38 10.98
N ALA A 2 7.78 2.30 10.21
CA ALA A 2 7.00 1.95 9.00
C ALA A 2 7.61 2.62 7.75
N VAL A 3 7.49 1.96 6.58
CA VAL A 3 7.98 2.47 5.30
C VAL A 3 7.05 2.08 4.15
N ASP A 4 6.77 3.05 3.27
CA ASP A 4 6.01 2.86 2.03
C ASP A 4 6.67 3.64 0.88
N THR A 5 6.96 2.94 -0.21
CA THR A 5 7.41 3.49 -1.49
C THR A 5 6.60 2.90 -2.66
N SER A 6 5.42 2.37 -2.36
CA SER A 6 4.57 1.62 -3.30
C SER A 6 4.00 2.47 -4.44
N ASN A 7 3.96 3.79 -4.28
CA ASN A 7 3.44 4.72 -5.29
C ASN A 7 4.40 5.91 -5.49
N LYS A 8 3.90 7.05 -5.94
CA LYS A 8 4.67 8.30 -6.18
C LYS A 8 5.28 8.84 -4.89
N ALA A 9 4.57 8.71 -3.78
CA ALA A 9 5.04 9.14 -2.49
C ALA A 9 6.08 8.17 -1.90
N MET A 10 7.06 8.73 -1.19
CA MET A 10 7.92 8.03 -0.27
C MET A 10 7.52 8.46 1.13
N ALA A 11 7.12 7.53 1.96
CA ALA A 11 6.64 7.81 3.30
C ALA A 11 7.29 6.88 4.33
N MET A 12 7.59 7.40 5.51
CA MET A 12 8.15 6.66 6.63
C MET A 12 7.77 7.30 7.96
N ALA A 13 7.65 6.47 8.99
CA ALA A 13 7.33 6.89 10.35
C ALA A 13 8.10 6.08 11.39
N LEU A 14 8.41 6.71 12.49
CA LEU A 14 8.96 6.10 13.70
C LEU A 14 7.95 6.27 14.83
N ALA A 15 7.70 5.21 15.55
CA ALA A 15 6.82 5.20 16.72
C ALA A 15 7.46 4.38 17.84
N GLU A 16 7.14 4.72 19.09
CA GLU A 16 7.48 3.98 20.28
C GLU A 16 6.18 3.71 21.03
N ASP A 17 5.83 2.45 21.18
CA ASP A 17 4.52 2.02 21.67
C ASP A 17 3.37 2.74 20.93
N ASP A 18 2.53 3.47 21.66
CA ASP A 18 1.39 4.23 21.11
C ASP A 18 1.76 5.68 20.71
N LYS A 19 3.05 6.03 20.75
CA LYS A 19 3.52 7.38 20.50
C LYS A 19 4.22 7.49 19.15
N LEU A 20 3.68 8.32 18.28
CA LEU A 20 4.36 8.73 17.04
C LEU A 20 5.52 9.67 17.38
N LEU A 21 6.74 9.35 16.94
CA LEU A 21 7.95 10.14 17.21
C LEU A 21 8.35 11.01 16.03
N ALA A 22 8.36 10.44 14.82
CA ALA A 22 8.77 11.17 13.62
C ALA A 22 8.06 10.64 12.39
N VAL A 23 7.80 11.53 11.43
CA VAL A 23 7.19 11.21 10.12
C VAL A 23 7.88 11.99 9.03
N LYS A 24 8.11 11.32 7.92
CA LYS A 24 8.55 11.96 6.68
C LYS A 24 7.75 11.46 5.51
N LYS A 25 7.09 12.37 4.82
CA LYS A 25 6.38 12.09 3.56
C LYS A 25 6.89 13.03 2.48
N ILE A 26 7.32 12.47 1.37
CA ILE A 26 7.81 13.21 0.20
C ILE A 26 6.99 12.77 -1.00
N ASN A 27 6.22 13.69 -1.55
CA ASN A 27 5.37 13.44 -2.70
C ASN A 27 5.85 14.21 -3.93
N ILE A 28 7.05 13.90 -4.37
CA ILE A 28 7.63 14.43 -5.60
C ILE A 28 8.31 13.29 -6.35
N LYS A 29 8.25 13.37 -7.69
CA LYS A 29 8.91 12.37 -8.54
C LYS A 29 10.43 12.47 -8.39
N ARG A 30 10.97 11.72 -7.44
CA ARG A 30 12.42 11.59 -7.18
C ARG A 30 12.80 10.12 -7.15
N ASN A 31 14.11 9.86 -7.22
CA ASN A 31 14.63 8.49 -7.15
C ASN A 31 14.58 7.98 -5.70
N HIS A 32 13.54 7.24 -5.36
CA HIS A 32 13.33 6.68 -4.02
C HIS A 32 14.49 5.79 -3.58
N SER A 33 15.12 5.05 -4.49
CA SER A 33 16.21 4.12 -4.16
C SER A 33 17.43 4.83 -3.55
N ILE A 34 17.69 6.07 -3.96
CA ILE A 34 18.82 6.86 -3.42
C ILE A 34 18.43 7.56 -2.10
N GLN A 35 17.15 7.87 -1.91
CA GLN A 35 16.71 8.76 -0.83
C GLN A 35 16.17 8.03 0.40
N VAL A 36 15.67 6.79 0.26
CA VAL A 36 14.98 6.11 1.36
C VAL A 36 15.91 5.87 2.55
N MET A 37 17.11 5.30 2.35
CA MET A 37 18.05 5.03 3.44
C MET A 37 18.57 6.30 4.13
N PRO A 38 19.06 7.33 3.41
CA PRO A 38 19.41 8.61 4.04
C PRO A 38 18.25 9.24 4.80
N SER A 39 17.03 9.11 4.32
CA SER A 39 15.85 9.64 5.02
C SER A 39 15.55 8.91 6.33
N ILE A 40 15.72 7.60 6.36
CA ILE A 40 15.57 6.80 7.58
C ILE A 40 16.68 7.16 8.58
N ALA A 41 17.93 7.21 8.12
CA ALA A 41 19.07 7.58 8.98
C ALA A 41 18.86 8.95 9.64
N ASN A 42 18.43 9.95 8.85
CA ASN A 42 18.15 11.29 9.38
C ASN A 42 16.99 11.28 10.40
N LEU A 43 15.89 10.52 10.13
CA LEU A 43 14.80 10.44 11.09
C LEU A 43 15.22 9.81 12.42
N LEU A 44 16.04 8.76 12.38
CA LEU A 44 16.58 8.13 13.58
C LEU A 44 17.48 9.10 14.35
N GLU A 45 18.38 9.82 13.66
CA GLU A 45 19.26 10.82 14.25
C GLU A 45 18.48 11.96 14.91
N GLU A 46 17.42 12.47 14.26
CA GLU A 46 16.56 13.56 14.78
C GLU A 46 15.90 13.22 16.12
N ILE A 47 15.62 11.93 16.38
CA ILE A 47 15.03 11.47 17.64
C ILE A 47 16.06 10.85 18.60
N GLY A 48 17.35 10.85 18.22
CA GLY A 48 18.45 10.29 19.03
C GLY A 48 18.52 8.78 19.05
N TRP A 49 17.90 8.09 18.07
CA TRP A 49 17.93 6.64 17.93
C TRP A 49 19.00 6.16 16.96
N GLN A 50 19.42 4.92 17.18
CA GLN A 50 20.24 4.15 16.25
C GLN A 50 19.39 3.04 15.60
N ALA A 51 19.90 2.40 14.56
CA ALA A 51 19.19 1.31 13.90
C ALA A 51 18.90 0.13 14.86
N GLN A 52 19.74 -0.09 15.85
CA GLN A 52 19.61 -1.12 16.88
C GLN A 52 18.47 -0.87 17.87
N ASP A 53 17.95 0.36 17.93
CA ASP A 53 16.81 0.71 18.78
C ASP A 53 15.47 0.31 18.13
N LEU A 54 15.51 -0.13 16.85
CA LEU A 54 14.36 -0.69 16.17
C LEU A 54 14.12 -2.15 16.58
N ASP A 55 12.89 -2.50 16.90
CA ASP A 55 12.45 -3.87 17.20
C ASP A 55 11.49 -4.45 16.14
N ARG A 56 10.90 -3.57 15.31
CA ARG A 56 9.96 -4.00 14.25
C ARG A 56 9.93 -3.06 13.06
N ILE A 57 9.77 -3.65 11.86
CA ILE A 57 9.58 -2.90 10.62
C ILE A 57 8.24 -3.28 10.01
N ALA A 58 7.42 -2.27 9.72
CA ALA A 58 6.20 -2.38 8.94
C ALA A 58 6.46 -1.90 7.50
N VAL A 59 6.10 -2.69 6.51
CA VAL A 59 6.35 -2.37 5.10
C VAL A 59 5.07 -2.50 4.27
N ALA A 60 4.89 -1.59 3.31
CA ALA A 60 3.87 -1.75 2.28
C ALA A 60 4.28 -2.87 1.31
N LYS A 61 3.50 -3.96 1.28
CA LYS A 61 3.77 -5.15 0.45
C LYS A 61 3.25 -5.04 -0.99
N GLY A 62 2.40 -4.08 -1.27
CA GLY A 62 1.68 -3.93 -2.54
C GLY A 62 0.15 -3.91 -2.34
N PRO A 63 -0.61 -3.69 -3.43
CA PRO A 63 -0.16 -3.46 -4.80
C PRO A 63 0.45 -2.08 -5.03
N GLY A 64 1.11 -1.89 -6.19
CA GLY A 64 1.67 -0.59 -6.55
C GLY A 64 2.78 -0.66 -7.59
N SER A 65 3.66 0.34 -7.58
CA SER A 65 4.83 0.43 -8.45
C SER A 65 5.80 -0.73 -8.20
N TYR A 66 6.05 -1.54 -9.22
CA TYR A 66 6.99 -2.67 -9.16
C TYR A 66 8.36 -2.29 -8.57
N THR A 67 8.94 -1.17 -9.06
CA THR A 67 10.22 -0.67 -8.55
C THR A 67 10.09 -0.18 -7.10
N GLY A 68 9.03 0.54 -6.78
CA GLY A 68 8.78 1.05 -5.44
C GLY A 68 8.64 -0.07 -4.42
N LEU A 69 7.84 -1.07 -4.72
CA LEU A 69 7.65 -2.24 -3.85
C LEU A 69 8.96 -2.99 -3.57
N ARG A 70 9.81 -3.12 -4.60
CA ARG A 70 11.13 -3.74 -4.42
C ARG A 70 12.07 -2.91 -3.55
N ILE A 71 12.02 -1.58 -3.65
CA ILE A 71 12.83 -0.69 -2.82
C ILE A 71 12.45 -0.87 -1.34
N ALA A 72 11.16 -0.71 -0.98
CA ALA A 72 10.70 -0.87 0.40
C ALA A 72 10.88 -2.31 0.90
N GLY A 73 10.50 -3.30 0.10
CA GLY A 73 10.59 -4.71 0.47
C GLY A 73 12.03 -5.18 0.71
N THR A 74 12.97 -4.82 -0.19
CA THR A 74 14.39 -5.16 -0.01
C THR A 74 14.97 -4.48 1.21
N LEU A 75 14.68 -3.19 1.41
CA LEU A 75 15.12 -2.43 2.55
C LEU A 75 14.60 -3.05 3.86
N ALA A 76 13.29 -3.26 3.97
CA ALA A 76 12.67 -3.81 5.17
C ALA A 76 13.19 -5.21 5.49
N LYS A 77 13.30 -6.06 4.48
CA LYS A 77 13.85 -7.42 4.60
C LYS A 77 15.32 -7.40 5.07
N THR A 78 16.15 -6.54 4.47
CA THR A 78 17.57 -6.44 4.83
C THR A 78 17.74 -5.94 6.26
N LEU A 79 17.01 -4.90 6.66
CA LEU A 79 17.08 -4.38 8.03
C LEU A 79 16.57 -5.41 9.04
N ALA A 80 15.41 -6.02 8.78
CA ALA A 80 14.84 -7.02 9.67
C ALA A 80 15.79 -8.20 9.87
N TRP A 81 16.39 -8.70 8.80
CA TRP A 81 17.36 -9.80 8.87
C TRP A 81 18.66 -9.39 9.59
N THR A 82 19.23 -8.23 9.25
CA THR A 82 20.51 -7.79 9.80
C THR A 82 20.42 -7.45 11.30
N LEU A 83 19.29 -6.87 11.71
CA LEU A 83 19.07 -6.47 13.11
C LEU A 83 18.43 -7.59 13.95
N GLY A 84 17.92 -8.66 13.32
CA GLY A 84 17.22 -9.73 14.00
C GLY A 84 15.87 -9.30 14.57
N ILE A 85 15.16 -8.40 13.88
CA ILE A 85 13.91 -7.80 14.33
C ILE A 85 12.71 -8.25 13.50
N ASP A 86 11.52 -8.04 14.02
CA ASP A 86 10.26 -8.43 13.40
C ASP A 86 9.97 -7.66 12.10
N LEU A 87 9.38 -8.37 11.14
CA LEU A 87 8.82 -7.80 9.91
C LEU A 87 7.31 -8.00 9.89
N VAL A 88 6.55 -6.94 9.60
CA VAL A 88 5.11 -6.99 9.34
C VAL A 88 4.80 -6.28 8.02
N ALA A 89 3.70 -6.67 7.39
CA ALA A 89 3.36 -6.15 6.07
C ALA A 89 1.91 -5.67 6.01
N TYR A 90 1.71 -4.56 5.30
CA TYR A 90 0.41 -3.96 5.03
C TYR A 90 0.13 -3.96 3.53
N SER A 91 -1.14 -4.09 3.15
CA SER A 91 -1.52 -3.68 1.80
C SER A 91 -1.25 -2.19 1.61
N SER A 92 -0.74 -1.80 0.44
CA SER A 92 -0.57 -0.38 0.11
C SER A 92 -1.90 0.36 0.01
N LEU A 93 -2.98 -0.34 -0.31
CA LEU A 93 -4.35 0.19 -0.34
C LEU A 93 -4.93 0.29 1.08
N GLU A 94 -4.65 -0.68 1.94
CA GLU A 94 -4.95 -0.60 3.37
C GLU A 94 -4.31 0.65 3.99
N ALA A 95 -3.03 0.91 3.70
CA ALA A 95 -2.33 2.09 4.18
C ALA A 95 -2.99 3.42 3.76
N LEU A 96 -3.66 3.46 2.60
CA LEU A 96 -4.50 4.61 2.21
C LEU A 96 -5.83 4.64 2.98
N ALA A 97 -6.51 3.49 3.13
CA ALA A 97 -7.79 3.41 3.82
C ALA A 97 -7.71 3.86 5.28
N LEU A 98 -6.58 3.64 5.95
CA LEU A 98 -6.30 4.09 7.32
C LEU A 98 -6.40 5.62 7.50
N ASN A 99 -6.34 6.43 6.44
CA ASN A 99 -6.57 7.87 6.52
C ASN A 99 -8.01 8.24 6.90
N LEU A 100 -8.95 7.31 6.77
CA LEU A 100 -10.37 7.51 7.03
C LEU A 100 -10.84 6.84 8.33
N ALA A 101 -9.92 6.52 9.24
CA ALA A 101 -10.19 5.81 10.50
C ALA A 101 -11.23 6.49 11.42
N LEU A 102 -11.47 7.77 11.26
CA LEU A 102 -12.50 8.51 12.03
C LEU A 102 -13.92 8.34 11.46
N ILE A 103 -14.05 7.79 10.25
CA ILE A 103 -15.33 7.59 9.58
C ILE A 103 -15.70 6.11 9.69
N ARG A 104 -16.74 5.82 10.45
CA ARG A 104 -17.16 4.44 10.74
C ARG A 104 -18.30 3.98 9.85
N GLN A 105 -18.36 2.68 9.59
CA GLN A 105 -19.48 2.02 8.90
C GLN A 105 -19.77 2.59 7.50
N VAL A 106 -18.75 3.11 6.82
CA VAL A 106 -18.84 3.57 5.44
C VAL A 106 -17.85 2.80 4.58
N TYR A 107 -18.17 2.65 3.31
CA TYR A 107 -17.23 2.06 2.36
C TYR A 107 -16.11 3.01 2.02
N ILE A 108 -14.89 2.48 2.01
CA ILE A 108 -13.65 3.19 1.67
C ILE A 108 -13.03 2.50 0.46
N CYS A 109 -12.80 3.25 -0.59
CA CYS A 109 -12.22 2.78 -1.83
C CYS A 109 -10.86 3.47 -2.06
N PRO A 110 -9.75 2.89 -1.57
CA PRO A 110 -8.42 3.33 -1.94
C PRO A 110 -8.14 3.01 -3.41
N LEU A 111 -7.39 3.89 -4.10
CA LEU A 111 -7.18 3.75 -5.53
C LEU A 111 -5.79 4.23 -5.95
N PHE A 112 -5.10 3.41 -6.77
CA PHE A 112 -3.92 3.78 -7.55
C PHE A 112 -4.17 3.58 -9.04
N ASP A 113 -3.58 4.44 -9.87
CA ASP A 113 -3.55 4.28 -11.32
C ASP A 113 -2.60 3.13 -11.72
N ALA A 114 -3.15 2.06 -12.28
CA ALA A 114 -2.40 0.90 -12.80
C ALA A 114 -2.10 1.01 -14.30
N ARG A 115 -2.35 2.18 -14.91
CA ARG A 115 -2.21 2.49 -16.34
C ARG A 115 -3.29 1.84 -17.21
N ARG A 116 -3.43 2.38 -18.45
CA ARG A 116 -4.36 1.86 -19.48
C ARG A 116 -5.79 1.66 -18.94
N GLU A 117 -6.31 2.67 -18.21
CA GLU A 117 -7.64 2.66 -17.59
C GLU A 117 -7.86 1.56 -16.53
N ASN A 118 -6.80 0.85 -16.14
CA ASN A 118 -6.83 -0.07 -15.01
C ASN A 118 -6.44 0.65 -13.73
N ILE A 119 -6.93 0.10 -12.62
CA ILE A 119 -6.66 0.57 -11.26
C ILE A 119 -6.24 -0.58 -10.37
N TYR A 120 -5.44 -0.26 -9.35
CA TYR A 120 -5.35 -1.08 -8.15
C TYR A 120 -6.34 -0.53 -7.15
N THR A 121 -7.19 -1.36 -6.60
CA THR A 121 -8.23 -0.97 -5.66
C THR A 121 -8.73 -2.16 -4.85
N GLY A 122 -9.41 -1.87 -3.76
CA GLY A 122 -10.13 -2.78 -2.91
C GLY A 122 -11.29 -2.02 -2.26
N LEU A 123 -12.09 -2.68 -1.46
CA LEU A 123 -13.14 -2.04 -0.68
C LEU A 123 -12.94 -2.36 0.79
N TYR A 124 -12.88 -1.32 1.59
CA TYR A 124 -12.62 -1.40 3.02
C TYR A 124 -13.76 -0.76 3.81
N ARG A 125 -13.85 -1.09 5.08
CA ARG A 125 -14.76 -0.47 6.02
C ARG A 125 -14.22 -0.59 7.43
N PHE A 126 -14.37 0.45 8.24
CA PHE A 126 -14.16 0.32 9.68
C PHE A 126 -15.42 -0.22 10.34
N ASP A 127 -15.26 -1.28 11.11
CA ASP A 127 -16.31 -1.82 11.95
C ASP A 127 -16.67 -0.87 13.12
N PRO A 128 -17.72 -1.15 13.89
CA PRO A 128 -18.07 -0.34 15.06
C PRO A 128 -16.96 -0.26 16.12
N ALA A 129 -16.12 -1.30 16.24
CA ALA A 129 -15.00 -1.34 17.18
C ALA A 129 -13.79 -0.55 16.67
N GLY A 130 -13.77 -0.22 15.38
CA GLY A 130 -12.70 0.53 14.74
C GLY A 130 -11.60 -0.30 14.12
N GLN A 131 -11.88 -1.57 13.88
CA GLN A 131 -11.01 -2.44 13.11
C GLN A 131 -11.29 -2.25 11.62
N LEU A 132 -10.24 -2.16 10.82
CA LEU A 132 -10.37 -2.07 9.38
C LEU A 132 -10.60 -3.46 8.79
N GLU A 133 -11.74 -3.61 8.11
CA GLU A 133 -12.11 -4.83 7.38
C GLU A 133 -11.87 -4.62 5.89
N ASN A 134 -11.26 -5.60 5.22
CA ASN A 134 -11.21 -5.67 3.77
C ASN A 134 -12.48 -6.38 3.27
N VAL A 135 -13.46 -5.60 2.81
CA VAL A 135 -14.77 -6.09 2.35
C VAL A 135 -14.69 -6.74 0.97
N ILE A 136 -13.84 -6.18 0.10
CA ILE A 136 -13.50 -6.75 -1.19
C ILE A 136 -11.98 -6.68 -1.32
N GLU A 137 -11.37 -7.84 -1.55
CA GLU A 137 -9.92 -7.99 -1.66
C GLU A 137 -9.31 -7.04 -2.71
N ASP A 138 -8.04 -6.72 -2.50
CA ASP A 138 -7.28 -5.89 -3.41
C ASP A 138 -7.19 -6.52 -4.80
N GLN A 139 -7.44 -5.72 -5.83
CA GLN A 139 -7.57 -6.17 -7.21
C GLN A 139 -6.85 -5.23 -8.18
N HIS A 140 -6.46 -5.80 -9.32
CA HIS A 140 -6.07 -5.09 -10.53
C HIS A 140 -7.13 -5.31 -11.60
N LEU A 141 -7.89 -4.28 -11.97
CA LEU A 141 -8.97 -4.40 -12.94
C LEU A 141 -9.25 -3.08 -13.68
N ALA A 142 -10.09 -3.16 -14.71
CA ALA A 142 -10.55 -1.96 -15.42
C ALA A 142 -11.40 -1.07 -14.50
N SER A 143 -11.14 0.23 -14.52
CA SER A 143 -11.87 1.23 -13.71
C SER A 143 -13.38 1.23 -13.99
N GLN A 144 -13.79 0.93 -15.24
CA GLN A 144 -15.20 0.84 -15.61
C GLN A 144 -15.92 -0.35 -14.95
N ASP A 145 -15.26 -1.51 -14.87
CA ASP A 145 -15.83 -2.69 -14.22
C ASP A 145 -15.97 -2.47 -12.71
N TRP A 146 -14.97 -1.82 -12.11
CA TRP A 146 -15.03 -1.43 -10.71
C TRP A 146 -16.15 -0.43 -10.44
N ALA A 147 -16.29 0.61 -11.26
CA ALA A 147 -17.35 1.60 -11.12
C ALA A 147 -18.74 0.97 -11.21
N ARG A 148 -18.94 -0.01 -12.12
CA ARG A 148 -20.18 -0.78 -12.22
C ARG A 148 -20.45 -1.58 -10.95
N ARG A 149 -19.44 -2.30 -10.44
CA ARG A 149 -19.56 -3.09 -9.22
C ARG A 149 -19.89 -2.23 -8.00
N LEU A 150 -19.29 -1.04 -7.88
CA LEU A 150 -19.62 -0.12 -6.80
C LEU A 150 -21.02 0.50 -6.91
N SER A 151 -21.53 0.72 -8.14
CA SER A 151 -22.88 1.26 -8.32
C SER A 151 -23.98 0.31 -7.84
N ASP A 152 -23.69 -1.00 -7.78
CA ASP A 152 -24.63 -2.01 -7.29
C ASP A 152 -24.75 -2.01 -5.74
N LEU A 153 -23.86 -1.32 -5.02
CA LEU A 153 -23.90 -1.23 -3.55
C LEU A 153 -25.02 -0.31 -3.05
N ASP A 154 -25.38 0.69 -3.84
CA ASP A 154 -26.38 1.75 -3.50
C ASP A 154 -26.07 2.45 -2.16
N GLU A 155 -24.80 2.58 -1.82
CA GLU A 155 -24.30 3.21 -0.57
C GLU A 155 -23.14 4.18 -0.84
N PRO A 156 -22.93 5.18 0.04
CA PRO A 156 -21.83 6.10 -0.09
C PRO A 156 -20.47 5.42 -0.04
N VAL A 157 -19.59 5.75 -0.99
CA VAL A 157 -18.22 5.25 -1.08
C VAL A 157 -17.24 6.40 -1.00
N TYR A 158 -16.36 6.37 -0.01
CA TYR A 158 -15.31 7.36 0.21
C TYR A 158 -14.04 6.95 -0.53
N PHE A 159 -13.68 7.73 -1.54
CA PHE A 159 -12.48 7.48 -2.33
C PHE A 159 -11.26 8.17 -1.72
N VAL A 160 -10.13 7.47 -1.68
CA VAL A 160 -8.86 7.96 -1.14
C VAL A 160 -7.68 7.54 -2.03
N GLY A 161 -6.73 8.45 -2.23
CA GLY A 161 -5.57 8.29 -3.09
C GLY A 161 -5.44 9.44 -4.09
N GLU A 162 -4.21 9.79 -4.45
CA GLU A 162 -3.93 10.91 -5.36
C GLU A 162 -4.49 10.70 -6.76
N ASP A 163 -4.54 9.45 -7.21
CA ASP A 163 -4.99 9.10 -8.55
C ASP A 163 -6.52 9.09 -8.69
N VAL A 164 -7.28 9.23 -7.59
CA VAL A 164 -8.75 9.30 -7.60
C VAL A 164 -9.28 10.37 -8.55
N LEU A 165 -8.64 11.54 -8.58
CA LEU A 165 -9.09 12.66 -9.42
C LEU A 165 -9.00 12.35 -10.92
N THR A 166 -8.10 11.46 -11.33
CA THR A 166 -7.98 11.01 -12.72
C THR A 166 -9.22 10.25 -13.17
N PHE A 167 -9.80 9.44 -12.27
CA PHE A 167 -10.97 8.60 -12.53
C PHE A 167 -12.28 9.21 -12.02
N ALA A 168 -12.24 10.35 -11.34
CA ALA A 168 -13.41 11.01 -10.76
C ALA A 168 -14.57 11.25 -11.75
N PRO A 169 -14.35 11.63 -13.01
CA PRO A 169 -15.45 11.78 -13.97
C PRO A 169 -16.26 10.49 -14.14
N LEU A 170 -15.59 9.35 -14.28
CA LEU A 170 -16.20 8.04 -14.41
C LEU A 170 -17.01 7.66 -13.16
N PHE A 171 -16.38 7.75 -11.98
CA PHE A 171 -17.06 7.38 -10.73
C PHE A 171 -18.23 8.30 -10.41
N LYS A 172 -18.14 9.61 -10.70
CA LYS A 172 -19.27 10.54 -10.56
C LYS A 172 -20.44 10.20 -11.49
N GLU A 173 -20.14 9.80 -12.72
CA GLU A 173 -21.17 9.38 -13.67
C GLU A 173 -21.91 8.14 -13.19
N LYS A 174 -21.18 7.13 -12.65
CA LYS A 174 -21.74 5.84 -12.27
C LYS A 174 -22.37 5.81 -10.87
N LEU A 175 -21.75 6.48 -9.90
CA LEU A 175 -22.21 6.46 -8.50
C LEU A 175 -23.04 7.69 -8.12
N GLY A 176 -23.03 8.75 -8.91
CA GLY A 176 -23.75 9.98 -8.61
C GLY A 176 -23.40 10.55 -7.22
N PRO A 177 -24.40 10.73 -6.34
CA PRO A 177 -24.18 11.28 -5.00
C PRO A 177 -23.41 10.34 -4.06
N HIS A 178 -23.29 9.05 -4.39
CA HIS A 178 -22.54 8.07 -3.60
C HIS A 178 -21.03 8.15 -3.82
N PHE A 179 -20.56 8.87 -4.84
CA PHE A 179 -19.12 9.17 -5.01
C PHE A 179 -18.70 10.29 -4.07
N ILE A 180 -17.92 9.97 -3.05
CA ILE A 180 -17.43 10.95 -2.07
C ILE A 180 -15.91 11.03 -2.15
N TYR A 181 -15.38 12.22 -2.43
CA TYR A 181 -13.96 12.54 -2.38
C TYR A 181 -13.73 13.79 -1.53
N GLN A 182 -13.01 13.61 -0.43
CA GLN A 182 -12.81 14.67 0.55
C GLN A 182 -11.40 15.25 0.46
N ARG A 183 -11.30 16.52 0.05
CA ARG A 183 -10.00 17.19 -0.15
C ARG A 183 -9.17 17.38 1.13
N GLY A 184 -9.79 17.43 2.28
CA GLY A 184 -9.12 17.66 3.59
C GLY A 184 -8.45 16.40 4.16
N VAL A 185 -8.70 15.24 3.58
CA VAL A 185 -8.09 13.97 4.01
C VAL A 185 -6.76 13.79 3.29
N SER A 186 -5.77 13.22 3.99
CA SER A 186 -4.50 12.83 3.35
C SER A 186 -4.75 11.83 2.22
N GLN A 187 -4.12 12.06 1.10
CA GLN A 187 -4.17 11.18 -0.07
C GLN A 187 -2.90 10.34 -0.21
N LEU A 188 -2.01 10.40 0.79
CA LEU A 188 -0.75 9.66 0.86
C LEU A 188 -0.87 8.49 1.84
N PRO A 189 -0.03 7.46 1.73
CA PRO A 189 -0.02 6.35 2.69
C PRO A 189 0.04 6.82 4.14
N ASN A 190 -0.76 6.22 5.00
CA ASN A 190 -0.80 6.51 6.43
C ASN A 190 0.24 5.64 7.17
N VAL A 191 1.51 5.97 6.97
CA VAL A 191 2.64 5.26 7.60
C VAL A 191 2.66 5.45 9.13
N GLU A 192 2.02 6.52 9.63
CA GLU A 192 1.83 6.76 11.06
C GLU A 192 0.98 5.64 11.68
N ALA A 193 -0.18 5.38 11.07
CA ALA A 193 -1.05 4.31 11.51
C ALA A 193 -0.38 2.93 11.34
N MET A 194 0.35 2.70 10.23
CA MET A 194 1.13 1.48 10.03
C MET A 194 2.14 1.27 11.17
N ALA A 195 2.86 2.32 11.59
CA ALA A 195 3.85 2.22 12.66
C ALA A 195 3.20 1.95 14.02
N LEU A 196 2.14 2.69 14.36
CA LEU A 196 1.41 2.57 15.63
C LEU A 196 0.70 1.22 15.78
N GLN A 197 0.18 0.66 14.68
CA GLN A 197 -0.56 -0.60 14.68
C GLN A 197 0.31 -1.82 14.34
N ALA A 198 1.62 -1.64 14.15
CA ALA A 198 2.52 -2.71 13.76
C ALA A 198 2.54 -3.90 14.75
N GLN A 199 2.25 -3.65 16.03
CA GLN A 199 2.22 -4.71 17.04
C GLN A 199 1.05 -5.69 16.87
N SER A 200 -0.06 -5.23 16.29
CA SER A 200 -1.25 -6.06 16.05
C SER A 200 -1.23 -6.82 14.73
N GLN A 201 -0.26 -6.55 13.87
CA GLN A 201 -0.15 -7.21 12.56
C GLN A 201 0.57 -8.55 12.64
N PRO A 202 0.17 -9.53 11.81
CA PRO A 202 0.84 -10.83 11.75
C PRO A 202 2.28 -10.69 11.26
N LEU A 203 3.18 -11.42 11.92
CA LEU A 203 4.59 -11.45 11.56
C LEU A 203 4.78 -12.12 10.19
N GLN A 204 5.74 -11.60 9.43
CA GLN A 204 6.17 -12.16 8.16
C GLN A 204 7.46 -12.96 8.35
N ASP A 205 7.60 -14.05 7.62
CA ASP A 205 8.90 -14.71 7.50
C ASP A 205 9.84 -13.82 6.67
N VAL A 206 10.88 -13.32 7.32
CA VAL A 206 11.86 -12.41 6.69
C VAL A 206 12.52 -13.03 5.46
N HIS A 207 12.79 -14.35 5.49
CA HIS A 207 13.46 -15.03 4.38
C HIS A 207 12.55 -15.23 3.17
N HIS A 208 11.26 -15.50 3.40
CA HIS A 208 10.27 -15.79 2.36
C HIS A 208 9.43 -14.57 1.96
N PHE A 209 9.58 -13.43 2.66
CA PHE A 209 8.83 -12.24 2.31
C PHE A 209 9.14 -11.76 0.90
N ILE A 210 8.09 -11.63 0.09
CA ILE A 210 8.09 -11.06 -1.25
C ILE A 210 6.91 -10.09 -1.39
N PRO A 211 7.08 -8.97 -2.13
CA PRO A 211 5.96 -8.07 -2.42
C PRO A 211 4.85 -8.76 -3.22
N GLU A 212 3.61 -8.29 -3.03
CA GLU A 212 2.44 -8.76 -3.77
C GLU A 212 2.29 -7.97 -5.08
N TYR A 213 2.49 -8.67 -6.19
CA TYR A 213 2.34 -8.11 -7.53
C TYR A 213 1.00 -8.55 -8.11
N LEU A 214 -0.06 -7.71 -7.98
CA LEU A 214 -1.38 -7.97 -8.56
C LEU A 214 -1.41 -7.84 -10.10
N LYS A 215 -0.36 -7.26 -10.66
CA LYS A 215 -0.16 -7.18 -12.11
C LYS A 215 1.11 -7.92 -12.47
N LEU A 216 1.03 -8.80 -13.45
CA LEU A 216 2.18 -9.45 -14.03
C LEU A 216 3.15 -8.42 -14.65
N ALA A 217 4.43 -8.74 -14.70
CA ALA A 217 5.37 -7.92 -15.45
C ALA A 217 4.98 -7.92 -16.95
N GLU A 218 5.22 -6.80 -17.65
CA GLU A 218 4.83 -6.69 -19.07
C GLU A 218 5.43 -7.80 -19.95
N ALA A 219 6.64 -8.24 -19.62
CA ALA A 219 7.27 -9.39 -20.28
C ALA A 219 6.50 -10.69 -20.04
N GLU A 220 6.01 -10.89 -18.83
CA GLU A 220 5.21 -12.04 -18.43
C GLU A 220 3.82 -12.01 -19.04
N GLU A 221 3.16 -10.85 -19.05
CA GLU A 221 1.89 -10.66 -19.76
C GLU A 221 2.00 -10.98 -21.26
N ASN A 222 3.07 -10.53 -21.90
CA ASN A 222 3.30 -10.77 -23.32
C ASN A 222 3.59 -12.25 -23.60
N TRP A 223 4.42 -12.87 -22.76
CA TRP A 223 4.71 -14.29 -22.91
C TRP A 223 3.48 -15.18 -22.70
N LEU A 224 2.61 -14.90 -21.70
CA LEU A 224 1.35 -15.62 -21.50
C LEU A 224 0.39 -15.48 -22.69
N LYS A 225 0.40 -14.34 -23.40
CA LYS A 225 -0.35 -14.19 -24.66
C LYS A 225 0.15 -15.11 -25.75
N ASP A 226 1.47 -15.30 -25.83
CA ASP A 226 2.10 -16.17 -26.83
C ASP A 226 2.08 -17.65 -26.38
N ASN A 227 1.81 -17.92 -25.09
CA ASN A 227 1.77 -19.26 -24.49
C ASN A 227 0.53 -19.45 -23.59
N PRO A 228 -0.69 -19.48 -24.17
CA PRO A 228 -1.93 -19.47 -23.41
C PRO A 228 -2.18 -20.69 -22.50
N ASP A 229 -1.49 -21.80 -22.77
CA ASP A 229 -1.59 -23.04 -21.99
C ASP A 229 -0.53 -23.13 -20.86
N ALA A 230 0.33 -22.13 -20.72
CA ALA A 230 1.36 -22.11 -19.67
C ALA A 230 0.76 -21.57 -18.37
N ASP A 231 0.85 -22.36 -17.31
CA ASP A 231 0.66 -21.82 -15.97
C ASP A 231 1.94 -21.03 -15.56
N GLY A 232 1.78 -19.93 -14.83
CA GLY A 232 2.89 -19.08 -14.42
C GLY A 232 3.97 -19.79 -13.56
N SER A 233 3.81 -21.07 -13.24
CA SER A 233 4.75 -21.90 -12.48
C SER A 233 5.92 -22.43 -13.32
N THR A 234 5.81 -22.37 -14.65
CA THR A 234 6.78 -22.97 -15.59
C THR A 234 8.05 -22.12 -15.77
N TYR A 235 8.13 -20.91 -15.19
CA TYR A 235 9.27 -20.00 -15.33
C TYR A 235 10.44 -20.24 -14.38
N VAL A 236 10.24 -21.04 -13.36
CA VAL A 236 11.28 -21.32 -12.37
C VAL A 236 11.68 -22.77 -12.49
N GLU A 237 12.71 -23.08 -13.29
CA GLU A 237 13.46 -24.31 -13.09
C GLU A 237 14.03 -24.28 -11.66
N LYS A 238 13.51 -25.12 -10.80
CA LYS A 238 14.16 -25.41 -9.53
C LYS A 238 15.41 -26.21 -9.89
N LEU A 239 16.54 -25.54 -9.87
CA LEU A 239 17.83 -26.19 -9.83
C LEU A 239 17.94 -26.85 -8.44
N ASP A 240 17.90 -28.17 -8.40
CA ASP A 240 18.18 -29.00 -7.22
C ASP A 240 19.62 -28.80 -6.72
#